data_d1c2614d4ccf92f00ac9e0fcb8f49310
#
_entry.id   d1c2614d4ccf92f00ac9e0fcb8f49310
#
_cell.length_a   1.000
_cell.length_b   1.000
_cell.length_c   1.000
_cell.angle_alpha   90.00
_cell.angle_beta   90.00
_cell.angle_gamma   90.00
#
_symmetry.space_group_name_H-M   'P 1'
#
loop_
_entity.id
_entity.type
_entity.pdbx_description
1 polymer ?
#
loop_
_entity_poly.entity_id
_entity_poly.type
_entity_poly.pdbx_seq_one_letter_code
_entity_poly.pdbx_strand_id
1 'polypeptide(L)'
;MNPTLTLRSPGSCARRTPGGRRVNGVAALVIAVGLALSGCAAVDITAPEGISAVGTASDINPQDPASLRDGGNLRLSMSQFPPNFNPLHIDGNLAENAAMLKATMPRAFIIGPDGSATVDPDYFTSVELTGTNPQVVTYTINPKAKWSDGTPLSWTDIASQIHATSGDDPGYAIATTNGAERVASVTRGVDDRQAVVRFAKPYAEWRGMFAGNSMLLPKSMTADPDTFNKAQLSRPGPSAGPFMLSSLDRTSQRITLVRNPAWWGKRPKLDTITYLVLDESARMPALQNHTIDATGVATLDQLTIARRTEGIAIRRAPTPAWNHFTFNGAPGAILSDKALRLAVMRGIDRTTIAKVTQRGLTADPVPLNNHIYVAGQEGYQDNSAVVAYDPQRAARELDELGWKLHGKFREKDGRPLVIRHLFYDASSTRQFAQVAQHNLAQIGVKLQLDSKAGGGFFTDYVNVGDFDIAQFSWVGDAFPLAGLTQISASYGEANFGKIGSPEIDAKIEETLEALDPAVARARANEVDALLWAEGFSLPLIQTTGNVAVRSSLANFGAPGLADLDYTVIGFMKD
;
A
#
# COMPACT_ATOMS: atom_id res chain seq x y z
N MET A 1 28.17 -10.88 -48.87
CA MET A 1 27.72 -11.79 -49.93
C MET A 1 26.23 -12.02 -49.72
N ASN A 2 25.46 -11.33 -50.56
CA ASN A 2 24.02 -11.57 -50.73
C ASN A 2 23.84 -12.78 -51.66
N PRO A 3 22.72 -13.51 -51.66
CA PRO A 3 21.76 -13.23 -52.71
C PRO A 3 20.28 -13.18 -52.25
N THR A 4 19.60 -12.27 -52.89
CA THR A 4 18.22 -12.02 -53.15
C THR A 4 17.54 -13.11 -53.96
N LEU A 5 16.23 -13.36 -53.78
CA LEU A 5 15.27 -13.83 -54.81
C LEU A 5 13.85 -13.73 -54.23
N THR A 6 13.10 -12.78 -54.64
CA THR A 6 12.05 -12.48 -55.66
C THR A 6 10.67 -13.13 -55.45
N LEU A 7 9.72 -12.24 -55.44
CA LEU A 7 8.25 -12.26 -55.54
C LEU A 7 7.65 -13.20 -56.61
N ARG A 8 6.46 -13.72 -56.35
CA ARG A 8 5.37 -13.82 -57.37
C ARG A 8 3.98 -13.86 -56.69
N SER A 9 3.12 -12.88 -56.98
CA SER A 9 1.66 -12.99 -57.22
C SER A 9 1.53 -12.97 -58.75
N PRO A 10 0.38 -13.18 -59.42
CA PRO A 10 -1.03 -12.90 -59.04
C PRO A 10 -2.06 -13.90 -59.59
N GLY A 11 -3.36 -13.64 -59.36
CA GLY A 11 -4.45 -14.30 -60.09
C GLY A 11 -5.85 -13.87 -59.65
N SER A 12 -6.37 -12.85 -60.35
CA SER A 12 -7.75 -12.40 -60.30
C SER A 12 -8.62 -13.10 -61.35
N CYS A 13 -9.93 -13.25 -61.08
CA CYS A 13 -11.06 -13.21 -62.06
C CYS A 13 -12.32 -13.73 -61.34
N ALA A 14 -13.49 -13.24 -61.45
CA ALA A 14 -14.25 -12.21 -62.09
C ALA A 14 -15.73 -12.61 -61.89
N ARG A 15 -16.53 -11.60 -61.73
CA ARG A 15 -18.00 -11.51 -61.63
C ARG A 15 -18.81 -12.40 -62.57
N ARG A 16 -20.05 -12.79 -62.10
CA ARG A 16 -21.28 -12.68 -62.89
C ARG A 16 -22.54 -12.81 -62.01
N THR A 17 -23.38 -11.79 -61.96
CA THR A 17 -24.83 -11.80 -61.85
C THR A 17 -25.42 -11.74 -63.30
N PRO A 18 -26.66 -12.14 -63.60
CA PRO A 18 -27.86 -11.45 -63.15
C PRO A 18 -29.17 -12.33 -63.12
N GLY A 19 -30.28 -11.71 -62.67
CA GLY A 19 -31.58 -11.91 -63.26
C GLY A 19 -32.71 -12.42 -62.36
N GLY A 20 -33.64 -11.52 -62.08
CA GLY A 20 -34.78 -11.68 -61.23
C GLY A 20 -35.99 -12.37 -61.85
N ARG A 21 -37.00 -12.64 -61.00
CA ARG A 21 -38.41 -12.34 -61.25
C ARG A 21 -39.28 -12.68 -60.02
N ARG A 22 -40.23 -11.79 -59.80
CA ARG A 22 -41.34 -11.89 -58.83
C ARG A 22 -42.27 -13.09 -59.10
N VAL A 23 -43.00 -13.58 -58.12
CA VAL A 23 -44.47 -13.61 -58.03
C VAL A 23 -44.94 -14.19 -56.69
N ASN A 24 -46.06 -13.69 -56.18
CA ASN A 24 -46.79 -13.83 -54.93
C ASN A 24 -47.28 -15.25 -54.60
N GLY A 25 -47.57 -15.44 -53.29
CA GLY A 25 -48.60 -16.42 -52.90
C GLY A 25 -48.52 -16.91 -51.45
N VAL A 26 -49.48 -16.47 -50.68
CA VAL A 26 -49.95 -16.86 -49.33
C VAL A 26 -49.96 -18.35 -49.04
N ALA A 27 -49.53 -18.78 -47.87
CA ALA A 27 -50.28 -19.57 -46.89
C ALA A 27 -49.43 -19.99 -45.67
N ALA A 28 -50.00 -19.83 -44.49
CA ALA A 28 -49.45 -20.21 -43.22
C ALA A 28 -49.43 -21.73 -43.01
N LEU A 29 -48.33 -22.25 -42.44
CA LEU A 29 -48.36 -23.49 -41.68
C LEU A 29 -47.28 -23.42 -40.58
N VAL A 30 -47.74 -23.51 -39.32
CA VAL A 30 -46.89 -23.58 -38.12
C VAL A 30 -46.34 -25.02 -38.03
N ILE A 31 -45.02 -25.15 -38.11
CA ILE A 31 -44.33 -26.36 -37.67
C ILE A 31 -43.18 -25.89 -36.76
N ALA A 32 -43.33 -26.20 -35.48
CA ALA A 32 -42.29 -26.04 -34.49
C ALA A 32 -41.17 -27.05 -34.75
N VAL A 33 -40.01 -26.62 -35.18
CA VAL A 33 -38.78 -27.42 -35.18
C VAL A 33 -37.83 -26.74 -34.18
N GLY A 34 -37.55 -27.44 -33.08
CA GLY A 34 -36.59 -27.02 -32.07
C GLY A 34 -35.18 -26.97 -32.67
N LEU A 35 -34.64 -25.77 -32.83
CA LEU A 35 -33.24 -25.53 -33.04
C LEU A 35 -32.58 -25.43 -31.67
N ALA A 36 -31.80 -26.48 -31.31
CA ALA A 36 -30.84 -26.39 -30.24
C ALA A 36 -29.78 -25.36 -30.62
N LEU A 37 -29.96 -24.12 -30.20
CA LEU A 37 -28.92 -23.10 -30.16
C LEU A 37 -27.94 -23.51 -29.07
N SER A 38 -26.78 -24.00 -29.48
CA SER A 38 -25.59 -24.05 -28.63
C SER A 38 -25.28 -22.63 -28.18
N GLY A 39 -25.83 -22.27 -27.04
CA GLY A 39 -25.53 -21.01 -26.40
C GLY A 39 -24.04 -20.98 -26.04
N CYS A 40 -23.25 -20.15 -26.70
CA CYS A 40 -22.06 -19.63 -26.09
C CYS A 40 -22.51 -18.99 -24.78
N ALA A 41 -22.26 -19.68 -23.65
CA ALA A 41 -22.41 -19.07 -22.35
C ALA A 41 -21.51 -17.84 -22.33
N ALA A 42 -22.12 -16.67 -22.51
CA ALA A 42 -21.46 -15.43 -22.13
C ALA A 42 -21.09 -15.60 -20.66
N VAL A 43 -19.81 -15.63 -20.37
CA VAL A 43 -19.33 -15.57 -18.98
C VAL A 43 -19.84 -14.23 -18.48
N ASP A 44 -20.86 -14.28 -17.67
CA ASP A 44 -21.43 -13.11 -17.00
C ASP A 44 -20.32 -12.58 -16.07
N ILE A 45 -19.60 -11.57 -16.55
CA ILE A 45 -18.63 -10.83 -15.76
C ILE A 45 -19.45 -9.86 -14.90
N THR A 46 -20.29 -10.43 -14.01
CA THR A 46 -20.94 -9.65 -12.98
C THR A 46 -19.83 -8.98 -12.17
N ALA A 47 -19.94 -7.68 -12.03
CA ALA A 47 -19.11 -6.94 -11.08
C ALA A 47 -19.15 -7.67 -9.73
N PRO A 48 -18.03 -7.78 -9.03
CA PRO A 48 -18.03 -8.41 -7.71
C PRO A 48 -19.10 -7.74 -6.85
N GLU A 49 -19.90 -8.55 -6.18
CA GLU A 49 -20.80 -8.06 -5.12
C GLU A 49 -20.03 -7.10 -4.24
N GLY A 50 -20.63 -5.96 -3.90
CA GLY A 50 -19.97 -4.80 -3.35
C GLY A 50 -18.95 -5.12 -2.27
N ILE A 51 -17.73 -4.61 -2.45
CA ILE A 51 -16.71 -4.66 -1.41
C ILE A 51 -17.18 -3.73 -0.29
N SER A 52 -17.24 -4.25 0.94
CA SER A 52 -17.61 -3.48 2.12
C SER A 52 -16.61 -2.33 2.35
N ALA A 53 -17.04 -1.34 3.14
CA ALA A 53 -16.16 -0.27 3.57
C ALA A 53 -14.94 -0.82 4.33
N VAL A 54 -13.81 -0.12 4.24
CA VAL A 54 -12.59 -0.44 5.00
C VAL A 54 -12.90 -0.44 6.50
N GLY A 55 -12.28 -1.35 7.24
CA GLY A 55 -12.42 -1.48 8.68
C GLY A 55 -13.58 -2.36 9.14
N THR A 56 -14.51 -2.72 8.23
CA THR A 56 -15.66 -3.56 8.57
C THR A 56 -15.64 -4.92 7.89
N ALA A 57 -14.72 -5.15 6.95
CA ALA A 57 -14.63 -6.37 6.16
C ALA A 57 -13.27 -7.03 6.27
N SER A 58 -13.28 -8.35 6.40
CA SER A 58 -12.12 -9.23 6.37
C SER A 58 -12.52 -10.53 5.70
N ASP A 59 -11.77 -10.97 4.69
CA ASP A 59 -12.00 -12.22 3.96
C ASP A 59 -10.74 -13.08 4.00
N ILE A 60 -10.60 -13.86 5.06
CA ILE A 60 -9.43 -14.73 5.32
C ILE A 60 -9.79 -16.22 5.35
N ASN A 61 -11.03 -16.61 5.01
CA ASN A 61 -11.53 -17.98 5.21
C ASN A 61 -11.31 -18.47 6.65
N PRO A 62 -12.02 -17.91 7.64
CA PRO A 62 -11.82 -18.26 9.03
C PRO A 62 -12.23 -19.71 9.29
N GLN A 63 -11.30 -20.50 9.84
CA GLN A 63 -11.50 -21.90 10.19
C GLN A 63 -10.96 -22.17 11.59
N ASP A 64 -11.59 -23.11 12.29
CA ASP A 64 -11.05 -23.60 13.56
C ASP A 64 -9.65 -24.22 13.33
N PRO A 65 -8.61 -23.78 14.04
CA PRO A 65 -7.27 -24.36 13.93
C PRO A 65 -7.25 -25.90 14.13
N ALA A 66 -8.18 -26.48 14.88
CA ALA A 66 -8.27 -27.94 15.07
C ALA A 66 -8.66 -28.66 13.76
N SER A 67 -9.37 -28.00 12.85
CA SER A 67 -9.74 -28.55 11.55
C SER A 67 -8.60 -28.51 10.52
N LEU A 68 -7.53 -27.74 10.81
CA LEU A 68 -6.43 -27.54 9.88
C LEU A 68 -5.37 -28.64 10.03
N ARG A 69 -4.68 -28.93 8.93
CA ARG A 69 -3.50 -29.77 8.90
C ARG A 69 -2.38 -29.14 9.76
N ASP A 70 -1.67 -29.94 10.53
CA ASP A 70 -0.44 -29.48 11.20
C ASP A 70 0.73 -29.55 10.21
N GLY A 71 1.56 -28.53 10.19
CA GLY A 71 2.66 -28.41 9.25
C GLY A 71 2.31 -27.72 7.92
N GLY A 72 3.27 -27.71 7.03
CA GLY A 72 3.18 -27.10 5.72
C GLY A 72 3.97 -25.79 5.58
N ASN A 73 4.11 -25.36 4.33
CA ASN A 73 4.85 -24.15 3.95
C ASN A 73 3.89 -23.16 3.26
N LEU A 74 3.73 -21.98 3.82
CA LEU A 74 3.07 -20.86 3.16
C LEU A 74 4.09 -20.13 2.28
N ARG A 75 3.88 -20.13 0.97
CA ARG A 75 4.79 -19.52 -0.02
C ARG A 75 4.16 -18.24 -0.56
N LEU A 76 4.86 -17.14 -0.34
CA LEU A 76 4.45 -15.80 -0.74
C LEU A 76 5.48 -15.20 -1.68
N SER A 77 5.09 -14.15 -2.40
CA SER A 77 6.01 -13.36 -3.22
C SER A 77 6.32 -12.02 -2.57
N MET A 78 7.51 -11.49 -2.88
CA MET A 78 7.90 -10.11 -2.65
C MET A 78 8.59 -9.56 -3.90
N SER A 79 8.63 -8.23 -4.07
CA SER A 79 9.21 -7.60 -5.26
C SER A 79 10.73 -7.53 -5.22
N GLN A 80 11.30 -7.45 -4.01
CA GLN A 80 12.74 -7.32 -3.80
C GLN A 80 13.12 -7.74 -2.38
N PHE A 81 14.40 -8.02 -2.15
CA PHE A 81 14.92 -8.01 -0.79
C PHE A 81 14.91 -6.58 -0.24
N PRO A 82 14.49 -6.35 1.01
CA PRO A 82 14.64 -5.05 1.62
C PRO A 82 16.11 -4.59 1.60
N PRO A 83 16.41 -3.35 1.21
CA PRO A 83 17.75 -2.79 1.32
C PRO A 83 18.26 -2.78 2.77
N ASN A 84 17.35 -2.57 3.71
CA ASN A 84 17.56 -2.70 5.14
C ASN A 84 16.36 -3.44 5.75
N PHE A 85 16.60 -4.45 6.59
CA PHE A 85 15.52 -5.18 7.28
C PHE A 85 14.99 -4.47 8.52
N ASN A 86 15.60 -3.37 8.94
CA ASN A 86 15.06 -2.51 9.99
C ASN A 86 13.85 -1.72 9.46
N PRO A 87 12.60 -2.02 9.88
CA PRO A 87 11.41 -1.34 9.36
C PRO A 87 11.30 0.14 9.79
N LEU A 88 12.08 0.55 10.80
CA LEU A 88 12.13 1.93 11.30
C LEU A 88 13.16 2.78 10.56
N HIS A 89 14.06 2.16 9.76
CA HIS A 89 15.04 2.84 8.92
C HIS A 89 14.40 3.31 7.61
N ILE A 90 14.81 4.47 7.10
CA ILE A 90 14.24 5.05 5.86
C ILE A 90 14.28 4.07 4.67
N ASP A 91 15.37 3.31 4.49
CA ASP A 91 15.50 2.31 3.42
C ASP A 91 14.82 0.97 3.74
N GLY A 92 14.40 0.76 4.98
CA GLY A 92 13.71 -0.45 5.43
C GLY A 92 12.19 -0.30 5.56
N ASN A 93 11.67 0.92 5.45
CA ASN A 93 10.25 1.24 5.57
C ASN A 93 9.48 0.87 4.30
N LEU A 94 9.42 -0.45 4.03
CA LEU A 94 8.74 -1.04 2.88
C LEU A 94 7.59 -1.94 3.36
N ALA A 95 6.44 -1.85 2.68
CA ALA A 95 5.24 -2.63 3.01
C ALA A 95 5.50 -4.14 3.05
N GLU A 96 6.28 -4.67 2.10
CA GLU A 96 6.61 -6.10 2.04
C GLU A 96 7.58 -6.52 3.18
N ASN A 97 8.48 -5.62 3.62
CA ASN A 97 9.32 -5.84 4.80
C ASN A 97 8.48 -5.90 6.07
N ALA A 98 7.59 -4.91 6.28
CA ALA A 98 6.66 -4.88 7.40
C ALA A 98 5.77 -6.14 7.43
N ALA A 99 5.21 -6.55 6.28
CA ALA A 99 4.37 -7.75 6.18
C ALA A 99 5.10 -9.04 6.59
N MET A 100 6.38 -9.19 6.20
CA MET A 100 7.22 -10.32 6.63
C MET A 100 7.49 -10.28 8.13
N LEU A 101 7.81 -9.10 8.67
CA LEU A 101 8.19 -8.94 10.07
C LEU A 101 7.00 -9.09 11.03
N LYS A 102 5.76 -8.90 10.59
CA LYS A 102 4.55 -9.16 11.40
C LYS A 102 4.47 -10.58 11.95
N ALA A 103 5.08 -11.57 11.30
CA ALA A 103 5.15 -12.95 11.79
C ALA A 103 6.26 -13.17 12.84
N THR A 104 7.18 -12.22 13.00
CA THR A 104 8.42 -12.41 13.76
C THR A 104 8.63 -11.41 14.90
N MET A 105 7.95 -10.26 14.88
CA MET A 105 8.19 -9.15 15.80
C MET A 105 7.00 -8.89 16.74
N PRO A 106 7.26 -8.41 17.97
CA PRO A 106 6.22 -8.09 18.93
C PRO A 106 5.49 -6.79 18.60
N ARG A 107 4.22 -6.74 18.99
CA ARG A 107 3.35 -5.56 18.93
C ARG A 107 2.60 -5.40 20.24
N ALA A 108 2.24 -4.15 20.59
CA ALA A 108 1.49 -3.89 21.82
C ALA A 108 -0.02 -4.17 21.66
N PHE A 109 -0.53 -4.06 20.41
CA PHE A 109 -1.96 -4.22 20.13
C PHE A 109 -2.18 -5.13 18.92
N ILE A 110 -3.27 -5.88 18.96
CA ILE A 110 -3.87 -6.61 17.84
C ILE A 110 -4.99 -5.74 17.29
N ILE A 111 -5.04 -5.56 15.98
CA ILE A 111 -6.05 -4.77 15.30
C ILE A 111 -7.16 -5.68 14.78
N GLY A 112 -8.40 -5.33 15.11
CA GLY A 112 -9.60 -5.98 14.61
C GLY A 112 -10.02 -5.50 13.22
N PRO A 113 -10.99 -6.19 12.56
CA PRO A 113 -11.50 -5.79 11.23
C PRO A 113 -12.17 -4.40 11.21
N ASP A 114 -12.65 -3.94 12.34
CA ASP A 114 -13.25 -2.61 12.55
C ASP A 114 -12.23 -1.52 12.91
N GLY A 115 -10.93 -1.87 12.95
CA GLY A 115 -9.86 -0.97 13.37
C GLY A 115 -9.71 -0.86 14.89
N SER A 116 -10.49 -1.61 15.69
CA SER A 116 -10.32 -1.66 17.15
C SER A 116 -8.96 -2.22 17.53
N ALA A 117 -8.33 -1.61 18.55
CA ALA A 117 -7.03 -2.03 19.06
C ALA A 117 -7.20 -2.69 20.43
N THR A 118 -6.86 -3.96 20.55
CA THR A 118 -6.85 -4.74 21.79
C THR A 118 -5.42 -5.11 22.18
N VAL A 119 -5.07 -5.05 23.47
CA VAL A 119 -3.72 -5.40 23.93
C VAL A 119 -3.38 -6.84 23.51
N ASP A 120 -2.19 -7.03 22.93
CA ASP A 120 -1.70 -8.35 22.56
C ASP A 120 -1.18 -9.09 23.83
N PRO A 121 -1.93 -10.10 24.35
CA PRO A 121 -1.62 -10.74 25.61
C PRO A 121 -0.37 -11.62 25.54
N ASP A 122 0.10 -11.98 24.37
CA ASP A 122 1.33 -12.72 24.20
C ASP A 122 2.55 -11.86 24.59
N TYR A 123 2.48 -10.55 24.37
CA TYR A 123 3.60 -9.63 24.64
C TYR A 123 3.37 -8.71 25.84
N PHE A 124 2.13 -8.28 26.10
CA PHE A 124 1.79 -7.34 27.15
C PHE A 124 0.59 -7.82 27.96
N THR A 125 0.70 -7.73 29.28
CA THR A 125 -0.44 -8.01 30.18
C THR A 125 -1.36 -6.80 30.32
N SER A 126 -0.83 -5.59 30.19
CA SER A 126 -1.61 -4.36 30.06
C SER A 126 -0.82 -3.26 29.33
N VAL A 127 -1.56 -2.36 28.66
CA VAL A 127 -1.07 -1.09 28.11
C VAL A 127 -2.12 -0.04 28.39
N GLU A 128 -1.83 0.91 29.27
CA GLU A 128 -2.82 1.80 29.85
C GLU A 128 -2.40 3.27 29.78
N LEU A 129 -3.34 4.14 29.40
CA LEU A 129 -3.21 5.58 29.56
C LEU A 129 -3.47 5.93 31.04
N THR A 130 -2.40 6.03 31.84
CA THR A 130 -2.47 6.24 33.29
C THR A 130 -2.49 7.72 33.70
N GLY A 131 -2.28 8.63 32.76
CA GLY A 131 -2.40 10.09 32.96
C GLY A 131 -2.65 10.80 31.65
N THR A 132 -3.39 11.91 31.68
CA THR A 132 -3.70 12.74 30.50
C THR A 132 -3.05 14.13 30.53
N ASN A 133 -2.63 14.61 31.70
CA ASN A 133 -1.93 15.90 31.87
C ASN A 133 -0.91 15.84 33.01
N PRO A 134 0.37 15.57 32.73
CA PRO A 134 0.90 15.15 31.44
C PRO A 134 0.39 13.76 31.02
N GLN A 135 0.41 13.49 29.72
CA GLN A 135 0.08 12.15 29.21
C GLN A 135 1.12 11.15 29.68
N VAL A 136 0.64 10.03 30.24
CA VAL A 136 1.47 8.92 30.70
C VAL A 136 0.87 7.61 30.22
N VAL A 137 1.67 6.79 29.54
CA VAL A 137 1.28 5.43 29.13
C VAL A 137 2.17 4.42 29.83
N THR A 138 1.53 3.44 30.50
CA THR A 138 2.23 2.36 31.20
C THR A 138 2.09 1.06 30.42
N TYR A 139 3.21 0.47 30.02
CA TYR A 139 3.31 -0.81 29.34
C TYR A 139 3.75 -1.88 30.34
N THR A 140 2.94 -2.91 30.58
CA THR A 140 3.31 -4.05 31.43
C THR A 140 3.54 -5.27 30.54
N ILE A 141 4.79 -5.70 30.43
CA ILE A 141 5.26 -6.75 29.52
C ILE A 141 4.93 -8.13 30.11
N ASN A 142 4.49 -9.06 29.29
CA ASN A 142 4.26 -10.44 29.67
C ASN A 142 5.58 -11.07 30.16
N PRO A 143 5.64 -11.66 31.39
CA PRO A 143 6.86 -12.22 31.95
C PRO A 143 7.48 -13.35 31.11
N LYS A 144 6.72 -14.00 30.24
CA LYS A 144 7.21 -15.02 29.30
C LYS A 144 7.90 -14.45 28.07
N ALA A 145 7.63 -13.17 27.73
CA ALA A 145 8.12 -12.56 26.51
C ALA A 145 9.65 -12.45 26.49
N LYS A 146 10.27 -12.95 25.43
CA LYS A 146 11.72 -12.96 25.22
C LYS A 146 12.07 -12.94 23.74
N TRP A 147 13.22 -12.42 23.42
CA TRP A 147 13.80 -12.48 22.09
C TRP A 147 14.33 -13.88 21.76
N SER A 148 14.52 -14.18 20.48
CA SER A 148 14.99 -15.49 19.99
C SER A 148 16.43 -15.83 20.42
N ASP A 149 17.20 -14.86 20.86
CA ASP A 149 18.52 -15.04 21.47
C ASP A 149 18.45 -15.38 22.98
N GLY A 150 17.24 -15.47 23.54
CA GLY A 150 16.97 -15.75 24.94
C GLY A 150 16.89 -14.53 25.86
N THR A 151 17.22 -13.34 25.36
CA THR A 151 17.15 -12.09 26.14
C THR A 151 15.69 -11.77 26.51
N PRO A 152 15.37 -11.43 27.76
CA PRO A 152 14.03 -11.01 28.14
C PRO A 152 13.62 -9.71 27.46
N LEU A 153 12.40 -9.63 26.94
CA LEU A 153 11.80 -8.37 26.48
C LEU A 153 11.58 -7.49 27.72
N SER A 154 12.04 -6.24 27.68
CA SER A 154 12.08 -5.36 28.85
C SER A 154 11.74 -3.91 28.51
N TRP A 155 11.58 -3.09 29.58
CA TRP A 155 11.37 -1.64 29.43
C TRP A 155 12.49 -0.95 28.64
N THR A 156 13.71 -1.54 28.64
CA THR A 156 14.85 -0.96 27.92
C THR A 156 14.74 -1.07 26.41
N ASP A 157 13.97 -2.06 25.88
CA ASP A 157 13.69 -2.16 24.45
C ASP A 157 12.78 -1.01 24.03
N ILE A 158 11.74 -0.72 24.82
CA ILE A 158 10.82 0.41 24.60
C ILE A 158 11.59 1.74 24.68
N ALA A 159 12.42 1.91 25.73
CA ALA A 159 13.21 3.13 25.92
C ALA A 159 14.20 3.36 24.79
N SER A 160 14.92 2.32 24.37
CA SER A 160 15.91 2.39 23.31
C SER A 160 15.28 2.72 21.94
N GLN A 161 14.13 2.10 21.61
CA GLN A 161 13.44 2.41 20.36
C GLN A 161 12.90 3.83 20.35
N ILE A 162 12.25 4.28 21.43
CA ILE A 162 11.75 5.67 21.52
C ILE A 162 12.91 6.67 21.36
N HIS A 163 14.05 6.42 22.02
CA HIS A 163 15.24 7.26 21.86
C HIS A 163 15.74 7.26 20.41
N ALA A 164 15.89 6.09 19.79
CA ALA A 164 16.37 5.96 18.42
C ALA A 164 15.47 6.65 17.38
N THR A 165 14.15 6.69 17.65
CA THR A 165 13.17 7.29 16.73
C THR A 165 12.68 8.66 17.13
N SER A 166 13.25 9.29 18.19
CA SER A 166 12.85 10.63 18.66
C SER A 166 13.15 11.74 17.66
N GLY A 167 14.16 11.56 16.81
CA GLY A 167 14.68 12.62 15.94
C GLY A 167 15.70 13.53 16.60
N ASP A 168 16.00 13.34 17.90
CA ASP A 168 16.97 14.16 18.64
C ASP A 168 18.41 13.93 18.18
N ASP A 169 18.73 12.71 17.72
CA ASP A 169 20.04 12.37 17.18
C ASP A 169 19.95 12.11 15.66
N PRO A 170 20.45 13.04 14.83
CA PRO A 170 20.43 12.91 13.37
C PRO A 170 21.30 11.74 12.83
N GLY A 171 22.06 11.07 13.68
CA GLY A 171 22.80 9.87 13.33
C GLY A 171 21.91 8.68 12.99
N TYR A 172 20.67 8.62 13.51
CA TYR A 172 19.69 7.61 13.18
C TYR A 172 18.96 7.97 11.88
N ALA A 173 19.09 7.15 10.84
CA ALA A 173 18.40 7.33 9.56
C ALA A 173 16.96 6.80 9.65
N ILE A 174 16.13 7.48 10.43
CA ILE A 174 14.74 7.04 10.72
C ILE A 174 13.78 7.34 9.56
N ALA A 175 12.76 6.51 9.42
CA ALA A 175 11.65 6.71 8.48
C ALA A 175 10.56 7.63 9.06
N THR A 176 10.33 7.56 10.37
CA THR A 176 9.30 8.32 11.08
C THR A 176 9.61 8.35 12.56
N THR A 177 9.21 9.42 13.22
CA THR A 177 9.25 9.52 14.68
C THR A 177 8.07 8.82 15.34
N ASN A 178 6.91 8.77 14.68
CA ASN A 178 5.66 8.14 15.14
C ASN A 178 5.33 8.44 16.62
N GLY A 179 5.46 9.71 17.03
CA GLY A 179 5.17 10.18 18.39
C GLY A 179 6.33 10.05 19.39
N ALA A 180 7.46 9.44 19.02
CA ALA A 180 8.64 9.35 19.89
C ALA A 180 9.24 10.74 20.18
N GLU A 181 9.15 11.69 19.24
CA GLU A 181 9.55 13.10 19.39
C GLU A 181 8.74 13.85 20.46
N ARG A 182 7.62 13.27 20.90
CA ARG A 182 6.74 13.85 21.92
C ARG A 182 7.00 13.30 23.32
N VAL A 183 7.90 12.30 23.44
CA VAL A 183 8.17 11.63 24.72
C VAL A 183 9.23 12.40 25.50
N ALA A 184 8.91 12.78 26.75
CA ALA A 184 9.85 13.41 27.65
C ALA A 184 10.79 12.40 28.33
N SER A 185 10.27 11.21 28.67
CA SER A 185 11.07 10.19 29.33
C SER A 185 10.40 8.80 29.27
N VAL A 186 11.23 7.78 29.26
CA VAL A 186 10.83 6.39 29.52
C VAL A 186 11.58 5.92 30.73
N THR A 187 10.85 5.46 31.75
CA THR A 187 11.45 4.98 33.01
C THR A 187 11.01 3.57 33.31
N ARG A 188 11.84 2.87 34.08
CA ARG A 188 11.49 1.59 34.68
C ARG A 188 10.32 1.78 35.65
N GLY A 189 9.28 0.96 35.53
CA GLY A 189 8.18 0.91 36.49
C GLY A 189 8.52 0.08 37.72
N VAL A 190 7.61 -0.81 38.14
CA VAL A 190 7.79 -1.65 39.33
C VAL A 190 8.96 -2.66 39.19
N ASP A 191 9.22 -3.11 37.96
CA ASP A 191 10.30 -4.03 37.63
C ASP A 191 10.76 -3.84 36.15
N ASP A 192 11.64 -4.72 35.64
CA ASP A 192 12.16 -4.65 34.27
C ASP A 192 11.10 -4.99 33.21
N ARG A 193 9.95 -5.50 33.60
CA ARG A 193 8.81 -5.79 32.72
C ARG A 193 7.82 -4.65 32.64
N GLN A 194 8.10 -3.49 33.22
CA GLN A 194 7.19 -2.36 33.14
C GLN A 194 7.92 -1.09 32.67
N ALA A 195 7.43 -0.51 31.58
CA ALA A 195 7.86 0.79 31.08
C ALA A 195 6.79 1.85 31.37
N VAL A 196 7.21 2.99 31.91
CA VAL A 196 6.38 4.18 32.10
C VAL A 196 6.85 5.25 31.12
N VAL A 197 6.04 5.53 30.11
CA VAL A 197 6.29 6.51 29.05
C VAL A 197 5.55 7.79 29.38
N ARG A 198 6.29 8.88 29.65
CA ARG A 198 5.76 10.21 29.93
C ARG A 198 5.99 11.11 28.72
N PHE A 199 4.94 11.74 28.25
CA PHE A 199 4.98 12.65 27.11
C PHE A 199 5.24 14.09 27.55
N ALA A 200 6.05 14.81 26.77
CA ALA A 200 6.24 16.26 26.87
C ALA A 200 5.08 17.01 26.23
N LYS A 201 4.57 16.47 25.12
CA LYS A 201 3.37 16.95 24.39
C LYS A 201 2.39 15.78 24.23
N PRO A 202 1.07 16.00 24.31
CA PRO A 202 0.10 14.93 24.05
C PRO A 202 0.30 14.30 22.66
N TYR A 203 -0.01 13.01 22.55
CA TYR A 203 0.00 12.27 21.29
C TYR A 203 -1.27 11.44 21.15
N ALA A 204 -2.14 11.84 20.22
CA ALA A 204 -3.44 11.20 20.00
C ALA A 204 -3.31 9.72 19.60
N GLU A 205 -2.34 9.40 18.74
CA GLU A 205 -2.11 8.06 18.18
C GLU A 205 -1.13 7.20 19.02
N TRP A 206 -1.02 7.44 20.33
CA TRP A 206 -0.08 6.74 21.19
C TRP A 206 -0.18 5.20 21.12
N ARG A 207 -1.36 4.65 20.79
CA ARG A 207 -1.53 3.21 20.58
C ARG A 207 -0.77 2.70 19.36
N GLY A 208 -0.58 3.55 18.36
CA GLY A 208 0.14 3.23 17.14
C GLY A 208 1.66 3.13 17.29
N MET A 209 2.23 3.60 18.41
CA MET A 209 3.70 3.61 18.59
C MET A 209 4.33 2.22 18.50
N PHE A 210 3.61 1.17 18.94
CA PHE A 210 4.04 -0.23 18.89
C PHE A 210 2.91 -1.14 18.36
N ALA A 211 2.21 -0.71 17.31
CA ALA A 211 1.12 -1.48 16.70
C ALA A 211 1.06 -1.23 15.18
N GLY A 212 0.20 -1.93 14.49
CA GLY A 212 0.05 -1.80 13.04
C GLY A 212 1.34 -2.14 12.30
N ASN A 213 1.92 -1.16 11.62
CA ASN A 213 3.21 -1.30 10.93
C ASN A 213 4.42 -0.97 11.82
N SER A 214 4.19 -0.41 13.02
CA SER A 214 5.22 -0.06 13.99
C SER A 214 5.43 -1.21 14.98
N MET A 215 6.47 -2.00 14.76
CA MET A 215 6.82 -3.15 15.61
C MET A 215 7.88 -2.76 16.62
N LEU A 216 7.89 -3.42 17.79
CA LEU A 216 8.95 -3.25 18.77
C LEU A 216 10.21 -4.02 18.33
N LEU A 217 11.36 -3.36 18.32
CA LEU A 217 12.66 -3.93 18.07
C LEU A 217 13.44 -4.13 19.39
N PRO A 218 14.37 -5.11 19.46
CA PRO A 218 15.22 -5.28 20.62
C PRO A 218 16.21 -4.12 20.75
N LYS A 219 16.57 -3.78 21.99
CA LYS A 219 17.59 -2.78 22.28
C LYS A 219 18.89 -3.03 21.53
N SER A 220 19.27 -4.29 21.31
CA SER A 220 20.46 -4.64 20.52
C SER A 220 20.44 -4.14 19.08
N MET A 221 19.28 -3.70 18.56
CA MET A 221 19.11 -3.16 17.20
C MET A 221 18.85 -1.64 17.18
N THR A 222 18.69 -1.01 18.34
CA THR A 222 18.30 0.40 18.46
C THR A 222 19.21 1.22 19.38
N ALA A 223 20.24 0.59 19.99
CA ALA A 223 21.03 1.20 21.06
C ALA A 223 21.89 2.39 20.61
N ASP A 224 22.32 2.40 19.37
CA ASP A 224 23.17 3.45 18.79
C ASP A 224 22.94 3.57 17.27
N PRO A 225 23.31 4.72 16.66
CA PRO A 225 23.08 4.97 15.22
C PRO A 225 23.75 3.94 14.30
N ASP A 226 24.97 3.48 14.61
CA ASP A 226 25.67 2.51 13.75
C ASP A 226 24.95 1.18 13.71
N THR A 227 24.54 0.68 14.85
CA THR A 227 23.74 -0.54 14.97
C THR A 227 22.37 -0.38 14.29
N PHE A 228 21.65 0.72 14.53
CA PHE A 228 20.36 1.00 13.93
C PHE A 228 20.42 1.02 12.40
N ASN A 229 21.42 1.69 11.84
CA ASN A 229 21.55 1.88 10.40
C ASN A 229 22.09 0.65 9.68
N LYS A 230 22.97 -0.16 10.33
CA LYS A 230 23.78 -1.15 9.60
C LYS A 230 23.57 -2.60 10.03
N ALA A 231 23.15 -2.87 11.26
CA ALA A 231 23.08 -4.25 11.76
C ALA A 231 22.09 -5.13 10.96
N GLN A 232 21.09 -4.53 10.35
CA GLN A 232 20.04 -5.24 9.61
C GLN A 232 20.14 -5.07 8.08
N LEU A 233 21.27 -4.65 7.52
CA LEU A 233 21.46 -4.57 6.07
C LEU A 233 21.44 -5.94 5.37
N SER A 234 21.93 -6.97 6.04
CA SER A 234 22.06 -8.32 5.45
C SER A 234 20.97 -9.29 5.88
N ARG A 235 20.39 -9.11 7.07
CA ARG A 235 19.38 -9.99 7.67
C ARG A 235 18.62 -9.28 8.80
N PRO A 236 17.38 -9.70 9.10
CA PRO A 236 16.65 -9.24 10.29
C PRO A 236 17.40 -9.54 11.59
N GLY A 237 17.16 -8.72 12.61
CA GLY A 237 17.63 -8.94 13.97
C GLY A 237 16.91 -10.09 14.72
N PRO A 238 17.16 -10.24 16.02
CA PRO A 238 16.44 -11.19 16.86
C PRO A 238 14.93 -10.99 16.79
N SER A 239 14.19 -12.08 16.70
CA SER A 239 12.72 -12.08 16.66
C SER A 239 12.14 -12.43 18.04
N ALA A 240 10.86 -12.10 18.26
CA ALA A 240 10.12 -12.51 19.45
C ALA A 240 8.72 -13.05 19.09
N GLY A 241 8.47 -13.31 17.81
CA GLY A 241 7.20 -13.82 17.31
C GLY A 241 7.13 -15.34 17.19
N PRO A 242 5.98 -15.86 16.71
CA PRO A 242 5.75 -17.28 16.47
C PRO A 242 6.67 -17.88 15.40
N PHE A 243 7.23 -17.04 14.52
CA PHE A 243 8.23 -17.42 13.52
C PHE A 243 9.53 -16.64 13.72
N MET A 244 10.62 -17.21 13.16
CA MET A 244 11.95 -16.59 13.14
C MET A 244 12.64 -16.86 11.81
N LEU A 245 13.63 -16.05 11.45
CA LEU A 245 14.43 -16.27 10.26
C LEU A 245 15.23 -17.57 10.39
N SER A 246 15.07 -18.45 9.38
CA SER A 246 15.91 -19.65 9.21
C SER A 246 17.00 -19.43 8.19
N SER A 247 16.64 -18.96 7.00
CA SER A 247 17.60 -18.74 5.92
C SER A 247 17.22 -17.54 5.05
N LEU A 248 18.24 -16.88 4.52
CA LEU A 248 18.15 -15.84 3.51
C LEU A 248 19.14 -16.21 2.41
N ASP A 249 18.60 -16.61 1.26
CA ASP A 249 19.39 -17.04 0.11
C ASP A 249 19.20 -16.05 -1.04
N ARG A 250 20.21 -15.20 -1.25
CA ARG A 250 20.21 -14.19 -2.31
C ARG A 250 20.41 -14.81 -3.70
N THR A 251 20.99 -16.00 -3.80
CA THR A 251 21.17 -16.70 -5.07
C THR A 251 19.86 -17.29 -5.57
N SER A 252 19.11 -17.97 -4.70
CA SER A 252 17.80 -18.52 -5.02
C SER A 252 16.66 -17.52 -4.82
N GLN A 253 16.97 -16.26 -4.47
CA GLN A 253 16.03 -15.18 -4.26
C GLN A 253 14.92 -15.55 -3.24
N ARG A 254 15.33 -16.09 -2.07
CA ARG A 254 14.41 -16.68 -1.09
C ARG A 254 14.72 -16.28 0.35
N ILE A 255 13.66 -15.98 1.12
CA ILE A 255 13.70 -15.85 2.57
C ILE A 255 12.82 -16.95 3.17
N THR A 256 13.31 -17.68 4.14
CA THR A 256 12.54 -18.73 4.83
C THR A 256 12.47 -18.43 6.32
N LEU A 257 11.24 -18.34 6.83
CA LEU A 257 10.93 -18.31 8.25
C LEU A 257 10.51 -19.71 8.71
N VAL A 258 10.90 -20.08 9.92
CA VAL A 258 10.49 -21.34 10.58
C VAL A 258 9.80 -21.03 11.91
N ARG A 259 9.06 -21.99 12.46
CA ARG A 259 8.55 -21.88 13.83
C ARG A 259 9.68 -21.49 14.77
N ASN A 260 9.40 -20.51 15.62
CA ASN A 260 10.34 -20.11 16.67
C ASN A 260 10.25 -21.10 17.84
N PRO A 261 11.30 -21.90 18.13
CA PRO A 261 11.26 -22.87 19.23
C PRO A 261 11.23 -22.20 20.61
N ALA A 262 11.58 -20.92 20.70
CA ALA A 262 11.54 -20.13 21.92
C ALA A 262 10.19 -19.42 22.13
N TRP A 263 9.24 -19.56 21.18
CA TRP A 263 7.90 -18.97 21.27
C TRP A 263 7.10 -19.58 22.42
N TRP A 264 6.51 -18.75 23.25
CA TRP A 264 5.78 -19.11 24.47
C TRP A 264 4.26 -19.13 24.31
N GLY A 265 3.73 -18.61 23.20
CA GLY A 265 2.31 -18.60 22.90
C GLY A 265 1.84 -19.89 22.21
N LYS A 266 0.72 -19.81 21.50
CA LYS A 266 0.16 -20.94 20.75
C LYS A 266 1.13 -21.38 19.65
N ARG A 267 1.37 -22.70 19.55
CA ARG A 267 2.21 -23.27 18.49
C ARG A 267 1.59 -22.99 17.12
N PRO A 268 2.35 -22.37 16.17
CA PRO A 268 1.86 -22.15 14.80
C PRO A 268 1.48 -23.44 14.10
N LYS A 269 0.45 -23.38 13.24
CA LYS A 269 0.05 -24.51 12.40
C LYS A 269 1.08 -24.79 11.30
N LEU A 270 1.56 -23.77 10.61
CA LEU A 270 2.58 -23.90 9.56
C LEU A 270 3.95 -24.26 10.14
N ASP A 271 4.76 -25.05 9.40
CA ASP A 271 6.18 -25.25 9.71
C ASP A 271 7.02 -24.07 9.27
N THR A 272 6.70 -23.53 8.10
CA THR A 272 7.51 -22.50 7.44
C THR A 272 6.64 -21.48 6.72
N ILE A 273 7.21 -20.26 6.56
CA ILE A 273 6.73 -19.24 5.63
C ILE A 273 7.90 -18.90 4.72
N THR A 274 7.71 -18.99 3.40
CA THR A 274 8.75 -18.72 2.42
C THR A 274 8.35 -17.55 1.54
N TYR A 275 9.20 -16.54 1.44
CA TYR A 275 9.08 -15.43 0.52
C TYR A 275 10.02 -15.63 -0.66
N LEU A 276 9.49 -15.50 -1.90
CA LEU A 276 10.24 -15.57 -3.15
C LEU A 276 10.22 -14.18 -3.81
N VAL A 277 11.37 -13.69 -4.22
CA VAL A 277 11.44 -12.46 -5.00
C VAL A 277 10.99 -12.77 -6.43
N LEU A 278 9.89 -12.15 -6.84
CA LEU A 278 9.25 -12.35 -8.15
C LEU A 278 8.75 -11.00 -8.69
N ASP A 279 9.06 -10.72 -9.94
CA ASP A 279 8.43 -9.62 -10.67
C ASP A 279 6.91 -9.79 -10.73
N GLU A 280 6.17 -8.69 -10.82
CA GLU A 280 4.69 -8.73 -10.86
C GLU A 280 4.17 -9.68 -11.95
N SER A 281 4.76 -9.65 -13.14
CA SER A 281 4.36 -10.49 -14.27
C SER A 281 4.53 -12.00 -14.02
N ALA A 282 5.45 -12.39 -13.14
CA ALA A 282 5.71 -13.78 -12.80
C ALA A 282 4.79 -14.32 -11.68
N ARG A 283 4.13 -13.46 -10.90
CA ARG A 283 3.37 -13.87 -9.70
C ARG A 283 2.14 -14.71 -10.05
N MET A 284 1.36 -14.31 -11.06
CA MET A 284 0.16 -15.08 -11.46
C MET A 284 0.53 -16.45 -12.05
N PRO A 285 1.50 -16.61 -12.98
CA PRO A 285 2.02 -17.91 -13.37
C PRO A 285 2.55 -18.75 -12.20
N ALA A 286 3.24 -18.12 -11.23
CA ALA A 286 3.76 -18.82 -10.06
C ALA A 286 2.64 -19.34 -9.14
N LEU A 287 1.49 -18.63 -9.03
CA LEU A 287 0.31 -19.10 -8.34
C LEU A 287 -0.33 -20.28 -9.08
N GLN A 288 -0.47 -20.20 -10.41
CA GLN A 288 -1.07 -21.25 -11.25
C GLN A 288 -0.31 -22.58 -11.17
N ASN A 289 1.01 -22.52 -11.17
CA ASN A 289 1.88 -23.72 -11.07
C ASN A 289 2.23 -24.08 -9.63
N HIS A 290 1.56 -23.46 -8.64
CA HIS A 290 1.74 -23.73 -7.22
C HIS A 290 3.16 -23.45 -6.67
N THR A 291 3.92 -22.55 -7.28
CA THR A 291 5.19 -22.06 -6.73
C THR A 291 4.96 -21.13 -5.54
N ILE A 292 3.87 -20.33 -5.59
CA ILE A 292 3.37 -19.53 -4.46
C ILE A 292 1.93 -19.90 -4.12
N ASP A 293 1.47 -19.55 -2.93
CA ASP A 293 0.14 -19.91 -2.42
C ASP A 293 -0.84 -18.74 -2.40
N ALA A 294 -0.34 -17.51 -2.54
CA ALA A 294 -1.16 -16.31 -2.63
C ALA A 294 -0.45 -15.18 -3.37
N THR A 295 -1.23 -14.31 -4.04
CA THR A 295 -0.75 -13.08 -4.66
C THR A 295 -1.86 -12.04 -4.75
N GLY A 296 -1.50 -10.74 -4.74
CA GLY A 296 -2.42 -9.65 -5.02
C GLY A 296 -2.98 -9.72 -6.44
N VAL A 297 -4.20 -9.21 -6.63
CA VAL A 297 -4.90 -9.10 -7.93
C VAL A 297 -5.21 -7.63 -8.16
N ALA A 298 -4.43 -6.99 -9.01
CA ALA A 298 -4.46 -5.55 -9.26
C ALA A 298 -5.04 -5.17 -10.63
N THR A 299 -5.33 -6.16 -11.52
CA THR A 299 -5.89 -5.92 -12.86
C THR A 299 -7.02 -6.89 -13.19
N LEU A 300 -7.91 -6.49 -14.12
CA LEU A 300 -8.98 -7.37 -14.60
C LEU A 300 -8.44 -8.65 -15.24
N ASP A 301 -7.30 -8.58 -15.94
CA ASP A 301 -6.69 -9.76 -16.56
C ASP A 301 -6.21 -10.75 -15.49
N GLN A 302 -5.52 -10.27 -14.44
CA GLN A 302 -5.11 -11.09 -13.30
C GLN A 302 -6.33 -11.72 -12.61
N LEU A 303 -7.42 -10.95 -12.39
CA LEU A 303 -8.66 -11.47 -11.82
C LEU A 303 -9.29 -12.56 -12.68
N THR A 304 -9.30 -12.36 -14.00
CA THR A 304 -9.86 -13.33 -14.96
C THR A 304 -9.05 -14.63 -14.97
N ILE A 305 -7.73 -14.53 -14.94
CA ILE A 305 -6.84 -15.69 -14.83
C ILE A 305 -7.10 -16.44 -13.51
N ALA A 306 -7.08 -15.73 -12.39
CA ALA A 306 -7.27 -16.33 -11.07
C ALA A 306 -8.61 -17.08 -10.95
N ARG A 307 -9.71 -16.48 -11.45
CA ARG A 307 -11.05 -17.12 -11.46
C ARG A 307 -11.13 -18.41 -12.29
N ARG A 308 -10.30 -18.55 -13.32
CA ARG A 308 -10.26 -19.73 -14.20
C ARG A 308 -9.27 -20.78 -13.72
N THR A 309 -8.45 -20.46 -12.73
CA THR A 309 -7.44 -21.38 -12.21
C THR A 309 -8.07 -22.27 -11.14
N GLU A 310 -8.04 -23.58 -11.38
CA GLU A 310 -8.56 -24.56 -10.43
C GLU A 310 -7.81 -24.51 -9.10
N GLY A 311 -8.53 -24.69 -7.99
CA GLY A 311 -7.94 -24.67 -6.65
C GLY A 311 -7.54 -23.29 -6.14
N ILE A 312 -7.93 -22.21 -6.84
CA ILE A 312 -7.72 -20.83 -6.43
C ILE A 312 -9.06 -20.17 -6.05
N ALA A 313 -9.06 -19.47 -4.93
CA ALA A 313 -10.16 -18.61 -4.46
C ALA A 313 -9.72 -17.14 -4.48
N ILE A 314 -10.69 -16.24 -4.67
CA ILE A 314 -10.45 -14.79 -4.53
C ILE A 314 -10.96 -14.37 -3.16
N ARG A 315 -10.08 -13.78 -2.34
CA ARG A 315 -10.41 -13.14 -1.06
C ARG A 315 -10.45 -11.62 -1.27
N ARG A 316 -11.40 -10.95 -0.62
CA ARG A 316 -11.65 -9.53 -0.86
C ARG A 316 -11.95 -8.79 0.43
N ALA A 317 -11.15 -7.77 0.71
CA ALA A 317 -11.46 -6.76 1.71
C ALA A 317 -10.74 -5.48 1.30
N PRO A 318 -11.35 -4.30 1.41
CA PRO A 318 -10.66 -3.04 1.16
C PRO A 318 -9.44 -2.92 2.06
N THR A 319 -8.31 -2.47 1.52
CA THR A 319 -7.10 -2.27 2.30
C THR A 319 -6.94 -0.80 2.67
N PRO A 320 -6.24 -0.47 3.77
CA PRO A 320 -5.86 0.91 4.09
C PRO A 320 -4.68 1.38 3.24
N ALA A 321 -4.71 1.06 1.94
CA ALA A 321 -3.68 1.42 0.99
C ALA A 321 -4.28 2.22 -0.17
N TRP A 322 -3.53 3.17 -0.69
CA TRP A 322 -4.00 4.01 -1.81
C TRP A 322 -2.90 4.39 -2.77
N ASN A 323 -3.26 4.44 -4.04
CA ASN A 323 -2.40 4.96 -5.11
C ASN A 323 -2.52 6.47 -5.20
N HIS A 324 -1.42 7.15 -5.47
CA HIS A 324 -1.38 8.60 -5.63
C HIS A 324 -0.27 9.04 -6.57
N PHE A 325 -0.35 10.31 -6.98
CA PHE A 325 0.74 11.03 -7.60
C PHE A 325 1.34 12.00 -6.60
N THR A 326 2.64 11.86 -6.32
CA THR A 326 3.45 12.83 -5.57
C THR A 326 4.05 13.83 -6.57
N PHE A 327 3.89 15.11 -6.31
CA PHE A 327 4.44 16.19 -7.11
C PHE A 327 5.73 16.71 -6.50
N ASN A 328 6.76 16.95 -7.31
CA ASN A 328 8.01 17.54 -6.82
C ASN A 328 7.87 19.05 -6.73
N GLY A 329 7.67 19.57 -5.52
CA GLY A 329 7.60 21.00 -5.20
C GLY A 329 8.92 21.58 -4.71
N ALA A 330 10.03 20.84 -4.76
CA ALA A 330 11.32 21.31 -4.30
C ALA A 330 11.76 22.58 -5.08
N PRO A 331 12.55 23.48 -4.44
CA PRO A 331 13.08 24.67 -5.12
C PRO A 331 13.80 24.30 -6.42
N GLY A 332 13.41 24.94 -7.52
CA GLY A 332 13.98 24.69 -8.85
C GLY A 332 13.31 23.58 -9.66
N ALA A 333 12.45 22.76 -9.07
CA ALA A 333 11.63 21.82 -9.82
C ALA A 333 10.55 22.55 -10.64
N ILE A 334 10.16 21.99 -11.79
CA ILE A 334 9.12 22.61 -12.65
C ILE A 334 7.79 22.77 -11.91
N LEU A 335 7.46 21.86 -11.02
CA LEU A 335 6.23 21.86 -10.20
C LEU A 335 6.42 22.54 -8.83
N SER A 336 7.50 23.35 -8.64
CA SER A 336 7.65 24.19 -7.44
C SER A 336 6.59 25.30 -7.37
N ASP A 337 6.08 25.76 -8.51
CA ASP A 337 4.96 26.72 -8.60
C ASP A 337 3.64 26.03 -8.23
N LYS A 338 3.04 26.44 -7.11
CA LYS A 338 1.75 25.93 -6.61
C LYS A 338 0.63 26.09 -7.63
N ALA A 339 0.55 27.22 -8.32
CA ALA A 339 -0.51 27.49 -9.29
C ALA A 339 -0.39 26.52 -10.50
N LEU A 340 0.84 26.25 -10.94
CA LEU A 340 1.08 25.25 -11.99
C LEU A 340 0.70 23.84 -11.52
N ARG A 341 1.05 23.43 -10.28
CA ARG A 341 0.65 22.14 -9.73
C ARG A 341 -0.87 21.97 -9.74
N LEU A 342 -1.60 22.97 -9.21
CA LEU A 342 -3.06 22.92 -9.14
C LEU A 342 -3.71 22.88 -10.54
N ALA A 343 -3.17 23.61 -11.51
CA ALA A 343 -3.63 23.55 -12.89
C ALA A 343 -3.41 22.14 -13.52
N VAL A 344 -2.24 21.53 -13.28
CA VAL A 344 -1.95 20.15 -13.71
C VAL A 344 -2.90 19.16 -13.06
N MET A 345 -3.16 19.27 -11.76
CA MET A 345 -4.09 18.39 -11.04
C MET A 345 -5.51 18.46 -11.61
N ARG A 346 -6.03 19.66 -11.87
CA ARG A 346 -7.35 19.85 -12.51
C ARG A 346 -7.43 19.30 -13.93
N GLY A 347 -6.30 19.14 -14.58
CA GLY A 347 -6.20 18.51 -15.90
C GLY A 347 -6.26 16.97 -15.87
N ILE A 348 -6.24 16.32 -14.70
CA ILE A 348 -6.22 14.86 -14.54
C ILE A 348 -7.59 14.36 -14.09
N ASP A 349 -8.25 13.55 -14.93
CA ASP A 349 -9.54 12.92 -14.61
C ASP A 349 -9.36 11.68 -13.73
N ARG A 350 -9.41 11.89 -12.41
CA ARG A 350 -9.32 10.80 -11.42
C ARG A 350 -10.47 9.81 -11.51
N THR A 351 -11.65 10.26 -11.94
CA THR A 351 -12.81 9.38 -12.13
C THR A 351 -12.58 8.40 -13.27
N THR A 352 -12.03 8.88 -14.40
CA THR A 352 -11.63 7.98 -15.49
C THR A 352 -10.50 7.05 -15.07
N ILE A 353 -9.51 7.53 -14.31
CA ILE A 353 -8.46 6.68 -13.74
C ILE A 353 -9.08 5.55 -12.91
N ALA A 354 -9.97 5.87 -11.95
CA ALA A 354 -10.63 4.87 -11.12
C ALA A 354 -11.40 3.84 -11.96
N LYS A 355 -12.22 4.29 -12.91
CA LYS A 355 -13.00 3.41 -13.80
C LYS A 355 -12.15 2.49 -14.67
N VAL A 356 -10.99 2.97 -15.14
CA VAL A 356 -10.08 2.16 -15.97
C VAL A 356 -9.33 1.14 -15.12
N THR A 357 -8.71 1.61 -14.03
CA THR A 357 -7.78 0.79 -13.24
C THR A 357 -8.50 -0.20 -12.31
N GLN A 358 -9.72 0.15 -11.85
CA GLN A 358 -10.50 -0.72 -10.96
C GLN A 358 -11.61 -1.50 -11.69
N ARG A 359 -11.65 -1.46 -13.02
CA ARG A 359 -12.66 -2.17 -13.82
C ARG A 359 -12.71 -3.65 -13.45
N GLY A 360 -13.89 -4.12 -12.98
CA GLY A 360 -14.12 -5.51 -12.57
C GLY A 360 -13.46 -5.92 -11.24
N LEU A 361 -12.64 -5.05 -10.65
CA LEU A 361 -11.99 -5.28 -9.35
C LEU A 361 -12.87 -4.83 -8.19
N THR A 362 -13.70 -3.81 -8.38
CA THR A 362 -14.70 -3.32 -7.43
C THR A 362 -16.03 -3.05 -8.15
N ALA A 363 -17.13 -3.05 -7.39
CA ALA A 363 -18.46 -2.72 -7.91
C ALA A 363 -18.59 -1.22 -8.22
N ASP A 364 -17.97 -0.37 -7.41
CA ASP A 364 -18.04 1.09 -7.51
C ASP A 364 -16.63 1.71 -7.56
N PRO A 365 -16.05 1.86 -8.76
CA PRO A 365 -14.74 2.46 -8.95
C PRO A 365 -14.83 3.98 -8.81
N VAL A 366 -14.42 4.50 -7.66
CA VAL A 366 -14.41 5.93 -7.32
C VAL A 366 -13.02 6.42 -6.91
N PRO A 367 -12.71 7.72 -7.10
CA PRO A 367 -11.48 8.30 -6.58
C PRO A 367 -11.46 8.32 -5.06
N LEU A 368 -10.26 8.26 -4.49
CA LEU A 368 -10.04 8.58 -3.09
C LEU A 368 -9.92 10.11 -2.94
N ASN A 369 -10.66 10.69 -2.02
CA ASN A 369 -10.82 12.14 -1.89
C ASN A 369 -10.30 12.70 -0.56
N ASN A 370 -9.40 11.96 0.10
CA ASN A 370 -8.77 12.34 1.35
C ASN A 370 -7.34 11.77 1.39
N HIS A 371 -6.36 12.52 1.97
CA HIS A 371 -4.97 12.10 2.07
C HIS A 371 -4.70 11.27 3.34
N ILE A 372 -5.58 11.33 4.34
CA ILE A 372 -5.37 10.78 5.68
C ILE A 372 -6.23 9.54 5.88
N TYR A 373 -7.52 9.64 5.60
CA TYR A 373 -8.49 8.56 5.78
C TYR A 373 -8.80 7.89 4.44
N VAL A 374 -8.95 6.59 4.45
CA VAL A 374 -9.52 5.84 3.32
C VAL A 374 -11.04 5.74 3.46
N ALA A 375 -11.73 5.51 2.34
CA ALA A 375 -13.19 5.41 2.35
C ALA A 375 -13.67 4.32 3.32
N GLY A 376 -14.66 4.66 4.15
CA GLY A 376 -15.22 3.79 5.19
C GLY A 376 -14.54 3.86 6.56
N GLN A 377 -13.39 4.51 6.69
CA GLN A 377 -12.86 4.85 8.02
C GLN A 377 -13.68 5.97 8.66
N GLU A 378 -13.86 5.90 9.96
CA GLU A 378 -14.45 6.99 10.73
C GLU A 378 -13.57 8.25 10.61
N GLY A 379 -14.13 9.35 10.12
CA GLY A 379 -13.39 10.57 9.82
C GLY A 379 -13.16 10.83 8.34
N TYR A 380 -13.45 9.88 7.42
CA TYR A 380 -13.36 10.14 5.99
C TYR A 380 -14.31 11.24 5.54
N GLN A 381 -13.77 12.25 4.86
CA GLN A 381 -14.51 13.33 4.19
C GLN A 381 -13.93 13.56 2.80
N ASP A 382 -14.75 13.99 1.86
CA ASP A 382 -14.31 14.44 0.55
C ASP A 382 -13.91 15.91 0.62
N ASN A 383 -12.61 16.20 0.63
CA ASN A 383 -12.06 17.55 0.63
C ASN A 383 -11.44 17.93 -0.73
N SER A 384 -11.64 17.12 -1.77
CA SER A 384 -10.93 17.23 -3.06
C SER A 384 -11.49 18.29 -4.03
N ALA A 385 -12.55 19.01 -3.67
CA ALA A 385 -13.25 19.93 -4.57
C ALA A 385 -12.34 21.01 -5.21
N VAL A 386 -11.27 21.42 -4.52
CA VAL A 386 -10.33 22.45 -5.01
C VAL A 386 -9.59 22.01 -6.29
N VAL A 387 -9.42 20.70 -6.51
CA VAL A 387 -8.80 20.11 -7.71
C VAL A 387 -9.78 19.29 -8.53
N ALA A 388 -11.09 19.60 -8.46
CA ALA A 388 -12.08 18.97 -9.31
C ALA A 388 -11.64 19.03 -10.78
N TYR A 389 -11.83 17.92 -11.50
CA TYR A 389 -11.45 17.83 -12.91
C TYR A 389 -12.16 18.89 -13.75
N ASP A 390 -11.40 19.82 -14.30
CA ASP A 390 -11.85 20.89 -15.20
C ASP A 390 -10.73 21.24 -16.17
N PRO A 391 -10.62 20.52 -17.31
CA PRO A 391 -9.55 20.75 -18.26
C PRO A 391 -9.62 22.13 -18.92
N GLN A 392 -10.81 22.74 -19.01
CA GLN A 392 -10.96 24.09 -19.58
C GLN A 392 -10.42 25.14 -18.62
N ARG A 393 -10.71 25.02 -17.34
CA ARG A 393 -10.13 25.87 -16.30
C ARG A 393 -8.62 25.67 -16.22
N ALA A 394 -8.14 24.42 -16.21
CA ALA A 394 -6.72 24.10 -16.22
C ALA A 394 -6.00 24.76 -17.40
N ALA A 395 -6.58 24.70 -18.61
CA ALA A 395 -6.00 25.35 -19.79
C ALA A 395 -5.91 26.86 -19.63
N ARG A 396 -6.96 27.53 -19.11
CA ARG A 396 -6.93 29.00 -18.84
C ARG A 396 -5.89 29.36 -17.81
N GLU A 397 -5.80 28.63 -16.69
CA GLU A 397 -4.81 28.85 -15.64
C GLU A 397 -3.37 28.71 -16.18
N LEU A 398 -3.13 27.70 -17.04
CA LEU A 398 -1.84 27.55 -17.72
C LEU A 398 -1.53 28.74 -18.63
N ASP A 399 -2.54 29.28 -19.34
CA ASP A 399 -2.39 30.49 -20.15
C ASP A 399 -2.05 31.73 -19.29
N GLU A 400 -2.71 31.89 -18.14
CA GLU A 400 -2.47 32.99 -17.17
C GLU A 400 -1.06 32.92 -16.60
N LEU A 401 -0.54 31.71 -16.34
CA LEU A 401 0.83 31.46 -15.89
C LEU A 401 1.89 31.68 -16.99
N GLY A 402 1.46 32.02 -18.22
CA GLY A 402 2.35 32.27 -19.34
C GLY A 402 2.74 31.03 -20.15
N TRP A 403 2.20 29.86 -19.81
CA TRP A 403 2.36 28.63 -20.60
C TRP A 403 1.42 28.65 -21.80
N LYS A 404 1.87 29.15 -22.95
CA LYS A 404 1.05 29.30 -24.17
C LYS A 404 1.13 28.08 -25.07
N LEU A 405 0.02 27.75 -25.72
CA LEU A 405 -0.05 26.61 -26.65
C LEU A 405 0.72 26.93 -27.93
N HIS A 406 1.74 26.11 -28.21
CA HIS A 406 2.52 26.12 -29.45
C HIS A 406 2.39 24.74 -30.13
N GLY A 407 1.62 24.68 -31.20
CA GLY A 407 1.29 23.39 -31.81
C GLY A 407 0.52 22.48 -30.86
N LYS A 408 1.08 21.33 -30.54
CA LYS A 408 0.45 20.32 -29.66
C LYS A 408 0.69 20.59 -28.17
N PHE A 409 1.80 21.25 -27.82
CA PHE A 409 2.21 21.40 -26.42
C PHE A 409 2.41 22.87 -26.06
N ARG A 410 2.34 23.15 -24.76
CA ARG A 410 2.54 24.47 -24.17
C ARG A 410 4.02 24.80 -24.02
N GLU A 411 4.32 26.08 -24.12
CA GLU A 411 5.66 26.63 -24.01
C GLU A 411 5.65 27.97 -23.27
N LYS A 412 6.70 28.22 -22.50
CA LYS A 412 6.96 29.51 -21.82
C LYS A 412 8.43 29.84 -21.98
N ASP A 413 8.75 31.06 -22.47
CA ASP A 413 10.12 31.55 -22.67
C ASP A 413 11.00 30.58 -23.50
N GLY A 414 10.43 29.99 -24.56
CA GLY A 414 11.09 29.03 -25.44
C GLY A 414 11.30 27.63 -24.84
N ARG A 415 10.71 27.35 -23.68
CA ARG A 415 10.82 26.05 -23.01
C ARG A 415 9.47 25.31 -23.05
N PRO A 416 9.42 24.10 -23.57
CA PRO A 416 8.19 23.31 -23.59
C PRO A 416 7.82 22.84 -22.17
N LEU A 417 6.50 22.77 -21.88
CA LEU A 417 5.98 22.22 -20.64
C LEU A 417 6.03 20.69 -20.72
N VAL A 418 7.13 20.13 -20.24
CA VAL A 418 7.34 18.68 -20.15
C VAL A 418 7.45 18.30 -18.68
N ILE A 419 6.64 17.35 -18.25
CA ILE A 419 6.60 16.82 -16.89
C ILE A 419 6.98 15.33 -16.95
N ARG A 420 8.03 14.92 -16.25
CA ARG A 420 8.47 13.54 -16.17
C ARG A 420 7.69 12.79 -15.09
N HIS A 421 7.03 11.70 -15.48
CA HIS A 421 6.24 10.85 -14.60
C HIS A 421 6.96 9.53 -14.34
N LEU A 422 7.50 9.39 -13.16
CA LEU A 422 8.21 8.22 -12.65
C LEU A 422 7.23 7.20 -12.06
N PHE A 423 7.33 5.91 -12.45
CA PHE A 423 6.51 4.83 -11.87
C PHE A 423 7.17 3.46 -12.04
N TYR A 424 6.75 2.48 -11.24
CA TYR A 424 7.18 1.09 -11.41
C TYR A 424 6.74 0.53 -12.77
N ASP A 425 7.62 -0.25 -13.40
CA ASP A 425 7.30 -0.93 -14.67
C ASP A 425 6.41 -2.16 -14.42
N ALA A 426 5.13 -1.90 -14.22
CA ALA A 426 4.09 -2.89 -14.01
C ALA A 426 2.85 -2.51 -14.83
N SER A 427 2.06 -3.52 -15.21
CA SER A 427 0.84 -3.27 -16.00
C SER A 427 -0.19 -2.46 -15.22
N SER A 428 -0.28 -2.69 -13.91
CA SER A 428 -1.18 -1.99 -13.00
C SER A 428 -0.85 -0.49 -12.93
N THR A 429 0.42 -0.12 -12.72
CA THR A 429 0.87 1.28 -12.60
C THR A 429 0.82 2.01 -13.94
N ARG A 430 1.15 1.33 -15.04
CA ARG A 430 1.15 1.90 -16.39
C ARG A 430 -0.22 2.42 -16.82
N GLN A 431 -1.32 1.78 -16.40
CA GLN A 431 -2.67 2.23 -16.72
C GLN A 431 -2.97 3.62 -16.16
N PHE A 432 -2.59 3.92 -14.92
CA PHE A 432 -2.73 5.26 -14.32
C PHE A 432 -1.97 6.31 -15.14
N ALA A 433 -0.70 6.01 -15.43
CA ALA A 433 0.19 6.90 -16.15
C ALA A 433 -0.33 7.24 -17.56
N GLN A 434 -0.87 6.25 -18.28
CA GLN A 434 -1.42 6.43 -19.62
C GLN A 434 -2.69 7.28 -19.64
N VAL A 435 -3.60 7.12 -18.68
CA VAL A 435 -4.80 7.97 -18.58
C VAL A 435 -4.39 9.41 -18.26
N ALA A 436 -3.49 9.62 -17.31
CA ALA A 436 -2.98 10.96 -16.99
C ALA A 436 -2.28 11.60 -18.19
N GLN A 437 -1.46 10.84 -18.94
CA GLN A 437 -0.80 11.32 -20.16
C GLN A 437 -1.81 11.78 -21.23
N HIS A 438 -2.87 10.99 -21.43
CA HIS A 438 -3.94 11.35 -22.35
C HIS A 438 -4.64 12.65 -21.94
N ASN A 439 -5.04 12.76 -20.66
CA ASN A 439 -5.73 13.94 -20.14
C ASN A 439 -4.87 15.20 -20.27
N LEU A 440 -3.62 15.15 -19.83
CA LEU A 440 -2.71 16.29 -19.84
C LEU A 440 -2.36 16.74 -21.27
N ALA A 441 -2.27 15.80 -22.22
CA ALA A 441 -2.05 16.13 -23.62
C ALA A 441 -3.20 16.96 -24.21
N GLN A 442 -4.44 16.80 -23.75
CA GLN A 442 -5.60 17.59 -24.19
C GLN A 442 -5.51 19.06 -23.80
N ILE A 443 -4.81 19.37 -22.71
CA ILE A 443 -4.56 20.74 -22.26
C ILE A 443 -3.18 21.26 -22.66
N GLY A 444 -2.46 20.51 -23.51
CA GLY A 444 -1.16 20.91 -24.05
C GLY A 444 0.04 20.66 -23.12
N VAL A 445 -0.10 19.85 -22.08
CA VAL A 445 1.01 19.43 -21.19
C VAL A 445 1.57 18.11 -21.70
N LYS A 446 2.89 18.04 -21.89
CA LYS A 446 3.59 16.81 -22.28
C LYS A 446 3.97 16.01 -21.04
N LEU A 447 3.26 14.92 -20.75
CA LEU A 447 3.66 13.96 -19.72
C LEU A 447 4.60 12.92 -20.33
N GLN A 448 5.85 12.91 -19.89
CA GLN A 448 6.86 11.94 -20.30
C GLN A 448 6.86 10.78 -19.32
N LEU A 449 6.48 9.59 -19.78
CA LEU A 449 6.43 8.39 -18.96
C LEU A 449 7.84 7.82 -18.77
N ASP A 450 8.21 7.58 -17.51
CA ASP A 450 9.51 7.05 -17.10
C ASP A 450 9.29 5.86 -16.14
N SER A 451 9.23 4.64 -16.72
CA SER A 451 9.04 3.42 -15.94
C SER A 451 10.38 2.83 -15.49
N LYS A 452 10.44 2.31 -14.26
CA LYS A 452 11.61 1.68 -13.67
C LYS A 452 11.28 0.24 -13.26
N ALA A 453 12.08 -0.69 -13.73
CA ALA A 453 11.98 -2.10 -13.36
C ALA A 453 12.99 -2.44 -12.24
N GLY A 454 12.67 -3.48 -11.47
CA GLY A 454 13.56 -4.01 -10.43
C GLY A 454 13.55 -3.23 -9.12
N GLY A 455 14.54 -3.50 -8.28
CA GLY A 455 14.73 -2.82 -6.99
C GLY A 455 15.32 -1.41 -7.15
N GLY A 456 15.36 -0.66 -6.05
CA GLY A 456 15.98 0.67 -6.05
C GLY A 456 15.04 1.82 -6.43
N PHE A 457 13.76 1.56 -6.70
CA PHE A 457 12.81 2.62 -7.07
C PHE A 457 12.78 3.79 -6.06
N PHE A 458 12.76 3.48 -4.78
CA PHE A 458 12.80 4.52 -3.73
C PHE A 458 14.20 5.06 -3.53
N THR A 459 15.20 4.21 -3.32
CA THR A 459 16.58 4.64 -2.98
C THR A 459 17.25 5.44 -4.09
N ASP A 460 17.00 5.08 -5.36
CA ASP A 460 17.74 5.65 -6.49
C ASP A 460 16.99 6.83 -7.15
N TYR A 461 15.66 6.93 -6.94
CA TYR A 461 14.84 7.95 -7.61
C TYR A 461 13.97 8.76 -6.66
N VAL A 462 13.09 8.11 -5.85
CA VAL A 462 12.08 8.84 -5.06
C VAL A 462 12.72 9.59 -3.90
N ASN A 463 13.58 8.93 -3.11
CA ASN A 463 14.24 9.53 -1.93
C ASN A 463 15.18 10.67 -2.31
N VAL A 464 15.77 10.61 -3.50
CA VAL A 464 16.68 11.65 -4.00
C VAL A 464 15.97 12.75 -4.81
N GLY A 465 14.64 12.64 -5.00
CA GLY A 465 13.83 13.65 -5.70
C GLY A 465 14.01 13.66 -7.23
N ASP A 466 14.46 12.54 -7.82
CA ASP A 466 14.68 12.44 -9.27
C ASP A 466 13.37 12.15 -10.04
N PHE A 467 12.41 13.06 -9.94
CA PHE A 467 11.12 13.00 -10.63
C PHE A 467 10.46 14.40 -10.69
N ASP A 468 9.49 14.60 -11.57
CA ASP A 468 8.53 15.71 -11.49
C ASP A 468 7.22 15.22 -10.87
N ILE A 469 6.73 14.06 -11.30
CA ILE A 469 5.64 13.31 -10.65
C ILE A 469 6.15 11.90 -10.37
N ALA A 470 5.97 11.40 -9.15
CA ALA A 470 6.21 10.00 -8.79
C ALA A 470 4.89 9.30 -8.45
N GLN A 471 4.72 8.07 -8.94
CA GLN A 471 3.54 7.25 -8.68
C GLN A 471 3.91 6.02 -7.85
N PHE A 472 3.28 5.90 -6.69
CA PHE A 472 3.40 4.73 -5.83
C PHE A 472 2.17 4.63 -4.91
N SER A 473 2.20 3.71 -3.96
CA SER A 473 1.11 3.55 -2.99
C SER A 473 1.62 3.78 -1.58
N TRP A 474 0.82 4.47 -0.78
CA TRP A 474 0.94 4.41 0.67
C TRP A 474 0.17 3.20 1.20
N VAL A 475 0.71 2.58 2.22
CA VAL A 475 0.06 1.51 2.99
C VAL A 475 -0.08 2.00 4.42
N GLY A 476 -1.29 2.36 4.79
CA GLY A 476 -1.64 2.76 6.16
C GLY A 476 -2.02 1.56 7.02
N ASP A 477 -2.57 1.88 8.18
CA ASP A 477 -3.12 0.92 9.13
C ASP A 477 -4.32 1.53 9.90
N ALA A 478 -4.61 1.05 11.08
CA ALA A 478 -5.70 1.55 11.92
C ALA A 478 -5.39 2.92 12.58
N PHE A 479 -4.16 3.44 12.41
CA PHE A 479 -3.68 4.66 13.05
C PHE A 479 -3.31 5.73 12.01
N PRO A 480 -4.30 6.31 11.30
CA PRO A 480 -4.05 7.17 10.14
C PRO A 480 -3.33 8.47 10.47
N LEU A 481 -3.44 8.98 11.71
CA LEU A 481 -2.79 10.23 12.10
C LEU A 481 -1.27 10.07 12.32
N ALA A 482 -0.80 8.83 12.57
CA ALA A 482 0.62 8.55 12.74
C ALA A 482 1.46 8.92 11.50
N GLY A 483 0.85 8.86 10.30
CA GLY A 483 1.50 9.26 9.04
C GLY A 483 1.66 10.77 8.85
N LEU A 484 0.98 11.62 9.62
CA LEU A 484 1.00 13.07 9.41
C LEU A 484 2.40 13.66 9.54
N THR A 485 3.13 13.31 10.59
CA THR A 485 4.51 13.77 10.81
C THR A 485 5.46 13.25 9.73
N GLN A 486 5.32 11.98 9.36
CA GLN A 486 6.19 11.34 8.38
C GLN A 486 5.98 11.86 6.97
N ILE A 487 4.71 11.97 6.52
CA ILE A 487 4.36 12.17 5.12
C ILE A 487 4.02 13.64 4.83
N SER A 488 3.22 14.27 5.70
CA SER A 488 2.53 15.54 5.39
C SER A 488 3.23 16.77 5.97
N ALA A 489 3.97 16.62 7.07
CA ALA A 489 4.74 17.73 7.63
C ALA A 489 5.84 18.19 6.66
N SER A 490 6.13 19.49 6.63
CA SER A 490 7.14 20.06 5.74
C SER A 490 8.55 19.49 5.99
N TYR A 491 8.81 19.04 7.21
CA TYR A 491 10.03 18.39 7.66
C TYR A 491 9.96 16.86 7.65
N GLY A 492 8.85 16.27 7.21
CA GLY A 492 8.63 14.82 7.22
C GLY A 492 9.62 14.08 6.32
N GLU A 493 10.19 12.98 6.83
CA GLU A 493 11.21 12.20 6.11
C GLU A 493 10.68 11.60 4.80
N ALA A 494 9.39 11.27 4.76
CA ALA A 494 8.72 10.76 3.57
C ALA A 494 7.90 11.84 2.82
N ASN A 495 8.10 13.13 3.13
CA ASN A 495 7.61 14.21 2.29
C ASN A 495 8.51 14.34 1.04
N PHE A 496 8.42 13.35 0.15
CA PHE A 496 9.25 13.28 -1.06
C PHE A 496 8.98 14.42 -2.02
N GLY A 497 7.78 14.99 -1.99
CA GLY A 497 7.38 16.15 -2.80
C GLY A 497 7.97 17.48 -2.31
N LYS A 498 8.50 17.53 -1.09
CA LYS A 498 9.01 18.75 -0.45
C LYS A 498 8.01 19.91 -0.49
N ILE A 499 6.72 19.59 -0.30
CA ILE A 499 5.60 20.54 -0.27
C ILE A 499 5.10 20.62 1.17
N GLY A 500 4.86 21.82 1.66
CA GLY A 500 4.34 22.07 3.01
C GLY A 500 4.35 23.57 3.33
N SER A 501 3.80 23.91 4.49
CA SER A 501 3.80 25.27 5.00
C SER A 501 3.78 25.28 6.53
N PRO A 502 4.21 26.37 7.18
CA PRO A 502 4.08 26.52 8.63
C PRO A 502 2.65 26.36 9.15
N GLU A 503 1.64 26.71 8.33
CA GLU A 503 0.22 26.54 8.67
C GLU A 503 -0.16 25.07 8.73
N ILE A 504 0.28 24.26 7.75
CA ILE A 504 0.06 22.81 7.73
C ILE A 504 0.75 22.17 8.94
N ASP A 505 2.00 22.51 9.20
CA ASP A 505 2.76 21.97 10.33
C ASP A 505 2.10 22.29 11.68
N ALA A 506 1.65 23.53 11.89
CA ALA A 506 0.93 23.92 13.10
C ALA A 506 -0.40 23.15 13.25
N LYS A 507 -1.12 22.95 12.16
CA LYS A 507 -2.39 22.21 12.18
C LYS A 507 -2.18 20.72 12.44
N ILE A 508 -1.09 20.12 11.92
CA ILE A 508 -0.66 18.76 12.25
C ILE A 508 -0.40 18.64 13.76
N GLU A 509 0.36 19.59 14.34
CA GLU A 509 0.62 19.62 15.79
C GLU A 509 -0.67 19.64 16.60
N GLU A 510 -1.60 20.56 16.31
CA GLU A 510 -2.89 20.64 16.98
C GLU A 510 -3.69 19.33 16.87
N THR A 511 -3.62 18.64 15.72
CA THR A 511 -4.30 17.37 15.48
C THR A 511 -3.73 16.27 16.37
N LEU A 512 -2.40 16.16 16.42
CA LEU A 512 -1.71 15.13 17.18
C LEU A 512 -1.78 15.35 18.71
N GLU A 513 -2.03 16.58 19.17
CA GLU A 513 -2.25 16.88 20.59
C GLU A 513 -3.67 16.56 21.08
N ALA A 514 -4.61 16.30 20.19
CA ALA A 514 -6.00 16.08 20.54
C ALA A 514 -6.26 14.64 21.03
N LEU A 515 -6.23 14.42 22.35
CA LEU A 515 -6.51 13.10 22.94
C LEU A 515 -7.96 12.64 22.79
N ASP A 516 -8.91 13.56 22.53
CA ASP A 516 -10.29 13.22 22.16
C ASP A 516 -10.33 12.82 20.68
N PRO A 517 -10.72 11.59 20.34
CA PRO A 517 -10.70 11.09 18.96
C PRO A 517 -11.62 11.89 18.01
N ALA A 518 -12.75 12.45 18.47
CA ALA A 518 -13.64 13.23 17.62
C ALA A 518 -13.00 14.58 17.26
N VAL A 519 -12.33 15.22 18.22
CA VAL A 519 -11.56 16.46 17.98
C VAL A 519 -10.39 16.19 17.05
N ALA A 520 -9.65 15.11 17.27
CA ALA A 520 -8.52 14.72 16.40
C ALA A 520 -8.97 14.50 14.94
N ARG A 521 -10.11 13.80 14.73
CA ARG A 521 -10.69 13.59 13.38
C ARG A 521 -11.12 14.89 12.70
N ALA A 522 -11.75 15.79 13.43
CA ALA A 522 -12.16 17.09 12.87
C ALA A 522 -10.93 17.89 12.41
N ARG A 523 -9.89 18.00 13.25
CA ARG A 523 -8.65 18.70 12.92
C ARG A 523 -7.87 18.04 11.79
N ALA A 524 -7.87 16.70 11.71
CA ALA A 524 -7.25 15.98 10.61
C ALA A 524 -7.89 16.33 9.26
N ASN A 525 -9.20 16.55 9.20
CA ASN A 525 -9.86 17.00 7.98
C ASN A 525 -9.52 18.47 7.63
N GLU A 526 -9.23 19.32 8.62
CA GLU A 526 -8.66 20.65 8.37
C GLU A 526 -7.26 20.55 7.75
N VAL A 527 -6.40 19.63 8.26
CA VAL A 527 -5.10 19.33 7.63
C VAL A 527 -5.29 18.86 6.19
N ASP A 528 -6.19 17.91 5.95
CA ASP A 528 -6.45 17.38 4.61
C ASP A 528 -6.90 18.48 3.63
N ALA A 529 -7.78 19.38 4.05
CA ALA A 529 -8.21 20.51 3.24
C ALA A 529 -7.03 21.44 2.86
N LEU A 530 -6.10 21.67 3.80
CA LEU A 530 -4.88 22.44 3.53
C LEU A 530 -3.93 21.72 2.56
N LEU A 531 -3.78 20.39 2.69
CA LEU A 531 -2.98 19.59 1.76
C LEU A 531 -3.53 19.67 0.32
N TRP A 532 -4.86 19.57 0.16
CA TRP A 532 -5.51 19.76 -1.14
C TRP A 532 -5.28 21.18 -1.69
N ALA A 533 -5.45 22.20 -0.86
CA ALA A 533 -5.26 23.60 -1.25
C ALA A 533 -3.80 23.90 -1.63
N GLU A 534 -2.84 23.21 -1.03
CA GLU A 534 -1.41 23.36 -1.34
C GLU A 534 -0.98 22.58 -2.59
N GLY A 535 -1.82 21.66 -3.09
CA GLY A 535 -1.43 20.77 -4.17
C GLY A 535 -0.33 19.79 -3.74
N PHE A 536 -0.46 19.24 -2.53
CA PHE A 536 0.53 18.37 -1.89
C PHE A 536 0.76 17.09 -2.67
N SER A 537 -0.30 16.35 -2.91
CA SER A 537 -0.31 15.15 -3.74
C SER A 537 -1.69 14.93 -4.36
N LEU A 538 -1.84 13.97 -5.25
CA LEU A 538 -3.12 13.64 -5.87
C LEU A 538 -3.50 12.20 -5.57
N PRO A 539 -4.24 11.93 -4.48
CA PRO A 539 -4.85 10.64 -4.23
C PRO A 539 -5.70 10.19 -5.42
N LEU A 540 -5.54 8.97 -5.88
CA LEU A 540 -6.21 8.44 -7.07
C LEU A 540 -7.30 7.45 -6.70
N ILE A 541 -6.93 6.34 -6.08
CA ILE A 541 -7.84 5.28 -5.67
C ILE A 541 -7.37 4.64 -4.36
N GLN A 542 -8.33 4.16 -3.58
CA GLN A 542 -8.06 3.16 -2.55
C GLN A 542 -7.85 1.79 -3.20
N THR A 543 -6.88 1.02 -2.73
CA THR A 543 -6.59 -0.33 -3.24
C THR A 543 -7.72 -1.29 -2.87
N THR A 544 -8.17 -2.09 -3.83
CA THR A 544 -9.32 -2.99 -3.66
C THR A 544 -9.09 -4.18 -2.74
N GLY A 545 -7.83 -4.52 -2.45
CA GLY A 545 -7.47 -5.62 -1.56
C GLY A 545 -7.87 -7.01 -2.07
N ASN A 546 -7.99 -7.20 -3.38
CA ASN A 546 -8.22 -8.51 -3.95
C ASN A 546 -6.97 -9.37 -3.86
N VAL A 547 -7.09 -10.58 -3.30
CA VAL A 547 -6.00 -11.54 -3.16
C VAL A 547 -6.46 -12.89 -3.74
N ALA A 548 -5.69 -13.42 -4.68
CA ALA A 548 -5.86 -14.78 -5.17
C ALA A 548 -5.07 -15.73 -4.26
N VAL A 549 -5.74 -16.72 -3.69
CA VAL A 549 -5.15 -17.66 -2.73
C VAL A 549 -5.50 -19.09 -3.08
N ARG A 550 -4.70 -20.06 -2.68
CA ARG A 550 -5.10 -21.46 -2.73
C ARG A 550 -6.36 -21.67 -1.90
N SER A 551 -7.38 -22.34 -2.46
CA SER A 551 -8.68 -22.54 -1.80
C SER A 551 -8.56 -23.31 -0.48
N SER A 552 -7.57 -24.19 -0.35
CA SER A 552 -7.26 -24.92 0.88
C SER A 552 -6.59 -24.09 1.98
N LEU A 553 -6.12 -22.87 1.68
CA LEU A 553 -5.50 -21.99 2.67
C LEU A 553 -6.59 -21.32 3.53
N ALA A 554 -6.44 -21.41 4.85
CA ALA A 554 -7.37 -20.88 5.84
C ALA A 554 -6.69 -19.87 6.76
N ASN A 555 -7.49 -18.96 7.32
CA ASN A 555 -7.08 -17.87 8.20
C ASN A 555 -6.05 -16.93 7.56
N PHE A 556 -6.07 -16.84 6.22
CA PHE A 556 -5.19 -15.99 5.41
C PHE A 556 -5.93 -15.49 4.16
N GLY A 557 -5.63 -14.27 3.72
CA GLY A 557 -6.23 -13.68 2.51
C GLY A 557 -6.23 -12.17 2.53
N ALA A 558 -7.41 -11.57 2.51
CA ALA A 558 -7.63 -10.13 2.55
C ALA A 558 -8.14 -9.71 3.94
N PRO A 559 -7.25 -9.33 4.89
CA PRO A 559 -7.66 -9.04 6.26
C PRO A 559 -8.34 -7.66 6.42
N GLY A 560 -8.29 -6.78 5.43
CA GLY A 560 -8.73 -5.39 5.58
C GLY A 560 -7.80 -4.62 6.52
N LEU A 561 -8.36 -4.02 7.58
CA LEU A 561 -7.58 -3.38 8.66
C LEU A 561 -7.01 -4.39 9.66
N ALA A 562 -7.60 -5.60 9.75
CA ALA A 562 -7.23 -6.57 10.78
C ALA A 562 -5.79 -7.06 10.66
N ASP A 563 -5.20 -7.35 11.79
CA ASP A 563 -3.97 -8.14 11.84
C ASP A 563 -4.26 -9.63 11.59
N LEU A 564 -3.34 -10.32 10.92
CA LEU A 564 -3.37 -11.77 10.80
C LEU A 564 -2.75 -12.42 12.04
N ASP A 565 -3.40 -13.45 12.57
CA ASP A 565 -2.82 -14.33 13.60
C ASP A 565 -2.01 -15.46 12.91
N TYR A 566 -0.71 -15.29 12.86
CA TYR A 566 0.21 -16.26 12.24
C TYR A 566 0.24 -17.62 12.92
N THR A 567 -0.32 -17.76 14.14
CA THR A 567 -0.38 -19.05 14.84
C THR A 567 -1.48 -19.96 14.31
N VAL A 568 -2.52 -19.39 13.68
CA VAL A 568 -3.69 -20.15 13.21
C VAL A 568 -3.76 -20.28 11.68
N ILE A 569 -2.87 -19.62 10.92
CA ILE A 569 -2.80 -19.79 9.47
C ILE A 569 -2.40 -21.24 9.16
N GLY A 570 -3.13 -21.89 8.23
CA GLY A 570 -2.83 -23.26 7.85
C GLY A 570 -3.60 -23.73 6.62
N PHE A 571 -3.36 -24.95 6.23
CA PHE A 571 -4.08 -25.59 5.14
C PHE A 571 -5.18 -26.51 5.67
N MET A 572 -6.32 -26.56 5.01
CA MET A 572 -7.40 -27.49 5.33
C MET A 572 -6.91 -28.93 5.19
N LYS A 573 -7.49 -29.84 5.99
CA LYS A 573 -7.30 -31.29 5.81
C LYS A 573 -7.98 -31.71 4.53
N ASP A 574 -7.37 -32.66 3.81
CA ASP A 574 -7.94 -33.28 2.60
C ASP A 574 -9.20 -34.09 2.94
#